data_76828b2bc91d3e2ddd98d12e5055baf8
#
_entry.id   76828b2bc91d3e2ddd98d12e5055baf8
#
_cell.length_a   1.000
_cell.length_b   1.000
_cell.length_c   1.000
_cell.angle_alpha   90.00
_cell.angle_beta   90.00
_cell.angle_gamma   90.00
#
_symmetry.space_group_name_H-M   'P 1'
#
loop_
_entity.id
_entity.type
_entity.pdbx_description
1 polymer ?
#
loop_
_entity_poly.entity_id
_entity_poly.type
_entity_poly.pdbx_seq_one_letter_code
_entity_poly.pdbx_strand_id
1 'polypeptide(L)'
;MRNLMMALALGVAALPSVAAAQVAQPQMPPIVGTRLDVSATGETTRIPDVAIISAGVVTRAQTAGAAIQENSARMDRVLAALKRAGVADRDVQTSSINLNPEYHYQENKAPELVGYSASNQVNIRFRDIRNSGKILDALVAEGANQINGPTLTIDKPEAALDEARMNAIANGRARAEIYARALGKRVTRVVSVSEGGGNYYPPPPMPMAERSMAAQAADTKIVAGEQKLQVTVSMVFELQ
;
A
#
# COMPACT_ATOMS: atom_id res chain seq x y z
N MET A 1 67.40 -32.65 59.70
CA MET A 1 68.42 -32.28 58.69
C MET A 1 67.83 -32.30 57.32
N ARG A 2 68.00 -31.26 56.60
CA ARG A 2 67.79 -30.99 55.19
C ARG A 2 66.34 -30.69 54.74
N ASN A 3 66.12 -29.36 54.67
CA ASN A 3 65.05 -28.64 54.03
C ASN A 3 65.01 -28.92 52.50
N LEU A 4 63.85 -29.18 51.97
CA LEU A 4 63.62 -29.11 50.54
C LEU A 4 62.51 -28.07 50.25
N MET A 5 62.96 -26.88 49.84
CA MET A 5 62.08 -25.81 49.36
C MET A 5 61.57 -26.20 47.93
N MET A 6 60.30 -26.26 47.77
CA MET A 6 59.66 -26.40 46.48
C MET A 6 59.12 -25.05 46.00
N ALA A 7 59.77 -24.49 44.97
CA ALA A 7 59.37 -23.23 44.35
C ALA A 7 58.22 -23.43 43.41
N LEU A 8 57.12 -22.77 43.71
CA LEU A 8 55.93 -22.75 42.85
C LEU A 8 56.06 -21.62 41.85
N ALA A 9 56.28 -21.90 40.56
CA ALA A 9 56.30 -20.91 39.49
C ALA A 9 54.85 -20.65 39.04
N LEU A 10 54.32 -19.44 39.29
CA LEU A 10 53.07 -18.93 38.71
C LEU A 10 53.33 -18.54 37.26
N GLY A 11 52.77 -19.30 36.35
CA GLY A 11 52.68 -18.92 34.94
C GLY A 11 51.53 -17.92 34.71
N VAL A 12 51.87 -16.69 34.37
CA VAL A 12 50.90 -15.66 33.92
C VAL A 12 50.53 -15.96 32.47
N ALA A 13 49.32 -16.48 32.23
CA ALA A 13 48.75 -16.65 30.89
C ALA A 13 48.27 -15.29 30.39
N ALA A 14 48.96 -14.73 29.39
CA ALA A 14 48.52 -13.55 28.67
C ALA A 14 47.36 -13.90 27.73
N LEU A 15 46.14 -13.39 28.02
CA LEU A 15 44.99 -13.47 27.13
C LEU A 15 45.18 -12.44 26.00
N PRO A 16 44.96 -12.85 24.71
CA PRO A 16 44.97 -11.89 23.61
C PRO A 16 43.75 -10.96 23.72
N SER A 17 43.98 -9.66 23.88
CA SER A 17 42.95 -8.64 23.79
C SER A 17 42.46 -8.56 22.33
N VAL A 18 41.23 -8.98 22.08
CA VAL A 18 40.53 -8.75 20.81
C VAL A 18 40.21 -7.25 20.72
N ALA A 19 40.99 -6.55 19.89
CA ALA A 19 40.69 -5.16 19.56
C ALA A 19 39.38 -5.15 18.78
N ALA A 20 38.29 -4.72 19.43
CA ALA A 20 37.01 -4.43 18.74
C ALA A 20 37.26 -3.26 17.79
N ALA A 21 37.22 -3.54 16.49
CA ALA A 21 37.22 -2.51 15.47
C ALA A 21 35.94 -1.67 15.64
N GLN A 22 36.07 -0.47 16.19
CA GLN A 22 35.02 0.52 16.23
C GLN A 22 34.73 0.94 14.81
N VAL A 23 33.53 0.54 14.29
CA VAL A 23 33.01 1.07 13.07
C VAL A 23 32.83 2.56 13.26
N ALA A 24 33.65 3.36 12.59
CA ALA A 24 33.54 4.82 12.61
C ALA A 24 32.16 5.20 12.04
N GLN A 25 31.27 5.69 12.89
CA GLN A 25 30.00 6.26 12.45
C GLN A 25 30.32 7.52 11.62
N PRO A 26 29.71 7.71 10.44
CA PRO A 26 29.90 8.92 9.67
C PRO A 26 29.45 10.12 10.51
N GLN A 27 30.39 10.90 11.01
CA GLN A 27 30.11 12.13 11.74
C GLN A 27 29.64 13.18 10.74
N MET A 28 28.37 13.59 10.83
CA MET A 28 27.89 14.75 10.10
C MET A 28 28.70 15.97 10.52
N PRO A 29 29.13 16.84 9.58
CA PRO A 29 29.84 18.06 9.92
C PRO A 29 29.02 18.89 10.91
N PRO A 30 29.63 19.40 12.00
CA PRO A 30 28.91 20.19 13.00
C PRO A 30 28.26 21.42 12.36
N ILE A 31 27.04 21.74 12.79
CA ILE A 31 26.33 22.96 12.41
C ILE A 31 26.93 24.10 13.26
N VAL A 32 27.54 25.08 12.59
CA VAL A 32 28.21 26.24 13.27
C VAL A 32 27.21 27.42 13.38
N GLY A 33 26.24 27.50 12.43
CA GLY A 33 25.21 28.50 12.39
C GLY A 33 23.92 28.11 13.10
N THR A 34 22.84 28.79 12.75
CA THR A 34 21.51 28.46 13.24
C THR A 34 20.96 27.26 12.46
N ARG A 35 20.49 26.26 13.17
CA ARG A 35 19.79 25.11 12.60
C ARG A 35 18.34 25.47 12.34
N LEU A 36 17.86 25.18 11.14
CA LEU A 36 16.47 25.32 10.77
C LEU A 36 15.95 23.98 10.22
N ASP A 37 14.92 23.45 10.85
CA ASP A 37 14.22 22.24 10.41
C ASP A 37 12.94 22.65 9.69
N VAL A 38 12.77 22.17 8.45
CA VAL A 38 11.61 22.48 7.59
C VAL A 38 11.01 21.19 7.08
N SER A 39 9.73 21.01 7.29
CA SER A 39 8.94 19.97 6.60
C SER A 39 8.15 20.61 5.47
N ALA A 40 8.22 20.02 4.28
CA ALA A 40 7.52 20.53 3.10
C ALA A 40 6.91 19.38 2.31
N THR A 41 5.71 19.62 1.80
CA THR A 41 4.97 18.69 0.93
C THR A 41 5.01 19.22 -0.49
N GLY A 42 5.27 18.33 -1.43
CA GLY A 42 5.07 18.55 -2.85
C GLY A 42 3.94 17.68 -3.36
N GLU A 43 3.23 18.18 -4.32
CA GLU A 43 2.06 17.55 -4.92
C GLU A 43 2.21 17.48 -6.43
N THR A 44 1.60 16.45 -7.02
CA THR A 44 1.32 16.35 -8.44
C THR A 44 -0.05 15.74 -8.65
N THR A 45 -0.66 16.00 -9.80
CA THR A 45 -2.00 15.49 -10.12
C THR A 45 -1.93 14.63 -11.36
N ARG A 46 -2.60 13.48 -11.35
CA ARG A 46 -2.70 12.56 -12.49
C ARG A 46 -4.11 12.00 -12.59
N ILE A 47 -4.50 11.66 -13.80
CA ILE A 47 -5.72 10.90 -14.05
C ILE A 47 -5.37 9.42 -13.85
N PRO A 48 -6.13 8.66 -13.04
CA PRO A 48 -5.97 7.21 -12.91
C PRO A 48 -6.04 6.50 -14.25
N ASP A 49 -5.22 5.50 -14.43
CA ASP A 49 -5.13 4.67 -15.65
C ASP A 49 -5.47 3.20 -15.42
N VAL A 50 -5.73 2.82 -14.15
CA VAL A 50 -6.13 1.47 -13.75
C VAL A 50 -7.31 1.53 -12.78
N ALA A 51 -8.31 0.67 -13.01
CA ALA A 51 -9.37 0.37 -12.04
C ALA A 51 -9.12 -1.01 -11.42
N ILE A 52 -9.03 -1.08 -10.11
CA ILE A 52 -8.93 -2.34 -9.36
C ILE A 52 -10.32 -2.69 -8.87
N ILE A 53 -10.78 -3.89 -9.23
CA ILE A 53 -12.07 -4.43 -8.84
C ILE A 53 -11.86 -5.82 -8.24
N SER A 54 -12.56 -6.08 -7.14
CA SER A 54 -12.62 -7.39 -6.54
C SER A 54 -13.96 -8.02 -6.90
N ALA A 55 -13.92 -9.15 -7.60
CA ALA A 55 -15.10 -9.93 -7.96
C ALA A 55 -15.04 -11.32 -7.31
N GLY A 56 -16.17 -11.78 -6.78
CA GLY A 56 -16.24 -13.05 -6.07
C GLY A 56 -17.51 -13.83 -6.36
N VAL A 57 -17.41 -15.11 -6.06
CA VAL A 57 -18.53 -16.06 -6.10
C VAL A 57 -18.70 -16.65 -4.71
N VAL A 58 -19.92 -16.59 -4.18
CA VAL A 58 -20.32 -17.30 -2.97
C VAL A 58 -21.38 -18.31 -3.34
N THR A 59 -21.20 -19.55 -2.93
CA THR A 59 -22.16 -20.65 -3.09
C THR A 59 -22.46 -21.29 -1.75
N ARG A 60 -23.65 -21.89 -1.65
CA ARG A 60 -24.10 -22.61 -0.45
C ARG A 60 -24.60 -23.98 -0.83
N ALA A 61 -24.24 -25.00 -0.04
CA ALA A 61 -24.73 -26.36 -0.22
C ALA A 61 -24.79 -27.10 1.10
N GLN A 62 -25.50 -28.21 1.14
CA GLN A 62 -25.59 -29.04 2.36
C GLN A 62 -24.28 -29.74 2.70
N THR A 63 -23.39 -29.95 1.73
CA THR A 63 -22.07 -30.57 1.94
C THR A 63 -20.96 -29.65 1.50
N ALA A 64 -19.80 -29.74 2.17
CA ALA A 64 -18.61 -28.98 1.84
C ALA A 64 -18.15 -29.23 0.39
N GLY A 65 -18.18 -30.48 -0.07
CA GLY A 65 -17.78 -30.85 -1.43
C GLY A 65 -18.68 -30.21 -2.50
N ALA A 66 -20.01 -30.24 -2.31
CA ALA A 66 -20.94 -29.62 -3.24
C ALA A 66 -20.79 -28.09 -3.29
N ALA A 67 -20.58 -27.44 -2.13
CA ALA A 67 -20.36 -26.01 -2.08
C ALA A 67 -19.10 -25.59 -2.86
N ILE A 68 -17.99 -26.30 -2.69
CA ILE A 68 -16.73 -26.03 -3.41
C ILE A 68 -16.89 -26.30 -4.90
N GLN A 69 -17.48 -27.44 -5.28
CA GLN A 69 -17.64 -27.81 -6.69
C GLN A 69 -18.46 -26.78 -7.46
N GLU A 70 -19.58 -26.35 -6.89
CA GLU A 70 -20.42 -25.32 -7.48
C GLU A 70 -19.68 -23.98 -7.57
N ASN A 71 -18.94 -23.61 -6.51
CA ASN A 71 -18.15 -22.40 -6.46
C ASN A 71 -17.10 -22.36 -7.57
N SER A 72 -16.32 -23.45 -7.72
CA SER A 72 -15.30 -23.59 -8.75
C SER A 72 -15.92 -23.47 -10.15
N ALA A 73 -17.02 -24.17 -10.42
CA ALA A 73 -17.68 -24.12 -11.72
C ALA A 73 -18.20 -22.72 -12.08
N ARG A 74 -18.68 -21.94 -11.10
CA ARG A 74 -19.08 -20.54 -11.31
C ARG A 74 -17.87 -19.63 -11.51
N MET A 75 -16.82 -19.79 -10.72
CA MET A 75 -15.59 -18.99 -10.84
C MET A 75 -14.92 -19.23 -12.20
N ASP A 76 -14.91 -20.47 -12.71
CA ASP A 76 -14.37 -20.78 -14.03
C ASP A 76 -15.09 -20.00 -15.14
N ARG A 77 -16.43 -19.85 -15.06
CA ARG A 77 -17.20 -19.03 -16.01
C ARG A 77 -16.83 -17.54 -15.90
N VAL A 78 -16.68 -17.04 -14.67
CA VAL A 78 -16.24 -15.65 -14.40
C VAL A 78 -14.85 -15.40 -15.00
N LEU A 79 -13.90 -16.30 -14.79
CA LEU A 79 -12.54 -16.19 -15.35
C LEU A 79 -12.57 -16.27 -16.89
N ALA A 80 -13.38 -17.15 -17.46
CA ALA A 80 -13.57 -17.23 -18.91
C ALA A 80 -14.17 -15.94 -19.49
N ALA A 81 -15.12 -15.29 -18.78
CA ALA A 81 -15.66 -14.01 -19.17
C ALA A 81 -14.62 -12.89 -19.17
N LEU A 82 -13.77 -12.82 -18.14
CA LEU A 82 -12.65 -11.87 -18.09
C LEU A 82 -11.72 -12.04 -19.29
N LYS A 83 -11.36 -13.28 -19.61
CA LYS A 83 -10.51 -13.59 -20.76
C LYS A 83 -11.16 -13.19 -22.09
N ARG A 84 -12.46 -13.46 -22.27
CA ARG A 84 -13.22 -13.01 -23.46
C ARG A 84 -13.28 -11.49 -23.57
N ALA A 85 -13.34 -10.80 -22.43
CA ALA A 85 -13.33 -9.34 -22.36
C ALA A 85 -11.95 -8.73 -22.59
N GLY A 86 -10.90 -9.54 -22.84
CA GLY A 86 -9.54 -9.08 -23.13
C GLY A 86 -8.70 -8.74 -21.91
N VAL A 87 -9.14 -9.12 -20.70
CA VAL A 87 -8.32 -8.96 -19.49
C VAL A 87 -7.19 -9.97 -19.52
N ALA A 88 -5.95 -9.49 -19.40
CA ALA A 88 -4.77 -10.35 -19.43
C ALA A 88 -4.64 -11.18 -18.14
N ASP A 89 -4.15 -12.41 -18.24
CA ASP A 89 -4.01 -13.32 -17.09
C ASP A 89 -3.18 -12.69 -15.96
N ARG A 90 -2.17 -11.88 -16.28
CA ARG A 90 -1.34 -11.15 -15.30
C ARG A 90 -2.09 -10.08 -14.51
N ASP A 91 -3.22 -9.63 -15.00
CA ASP A 91 -4.07 -8.60 -14.40
C ASP A 91 -5.23 -9.22 -13.57
N VAL A 92 -5.26 -10.56 -13.44
CA VAL A 92 -6.22 -11.32 -12.63
C VAL A 92 -5.48 -12.13 -11.58
N GLN A 93 -5.82 -11.93 -10.31
CA GLN A 93 -5.19 -12.64 -9.19
C GLN A 93 -6.25 -13.15 -8.23
N THR A 94 -6.22 -14.45 -7.90
CA THR A 94 -7.02 -14.99 -6.80
C THR A 94 -6.55 -14.39 -5.48
N SER A 95 -7.47 -13.79 -4.74
CA SER A 95 -7.17 -13.14 -3.45
C SER A 95 -7.53 -14.00 -2.25
N SER A 96 -8.61 -14.78 -2.34
CA SER A 96 -9.02 -15.68 -1.26
C SER A 96 -9.90 -16.82 -1.76
N ILE A 97 -9.78 -17.98 -1.08
CA ILE A 97 -10.70 -19.09 -1.20
C ILE A 97 -11.03 -19.54 0.23
N ASN A 98 -12.31 -19.52 0.59
CA ASN A 98 -12.76 -19.88 1.92
C ASN A 98 -13.92 -20.88 1.85
N LEU A 99 -13.97 -21.78 2.84
CA LEU A 99 -15.07 -22.68 3.07
C LEU A 99 -15.46 -22.60 4.55
N ASN A 100 -16.70 -22.29 4.83
CA ASN A 100 -17.18 -22.15 6.20
C ASN A 100 -18.44 -22.97 6.41
N PRO A 101 -18.61 -23.65 7.57
CA PRO A 101 -19.87 -24.24 7.97
C PRO A 101 -20.88 -23.14 8.30
N GLU A 102 -22.12 -23.32 7.92
CA GLU A 102 -23.23 -22.45 8.30
C GLU A 102 -24.09 -23.13 9.39
N TYR A 103 -24.29 -22.40 10.50
CA TYR A 103 -25.07 -22.88 11.63
C TYR A 103 -26.34 -22.05 11.79
N HIS A 104 -27.42 -22.74 12.12
CA HIS A 104 -28.64 -22.12 12.58
C HIS A 104 -28.62 -21.99 14.11
N TYR A 105 -28.78 -20.77 14.61
CA TYR A 105 -28.78 -20.47 16.03
C TYR A 105 -30.20 -20.24 16.49
N GLN A 106 -30.65 -20.99 17.53
CA GLN A 106 -31.93 -20.80 18.18
C GLN A 106 -31.68 -20.54 19.67
N GLU A 107 -32.50 -19.70 20.25
CA GLU A 107 -32.42 -19.41 21.68
C GLU A 107 -32.61 -20.71 22.53
N ASN A 108 -31.70 -20.93 23.48
CA ASN A 108 -31.65 -22.10 24.36
C ASN A 108 -31.44 -23.46 23.65
N LYS A 109 -30.95 -23.50 22.42
CA LYS A 109 -30.58 -24.75 21.72
C LYS A 109 -29.13 -24.71 21.28
N ALA A 110 -28.53 -25.89 21.15
CA ALA A 110 -27.23 -26.00 20.52
C ALA A 110 -27.28 -25.57 19.03
N PRO A 111 -26.21 -24.94 18.49
CA PRO A 111 -26.15 -24.61 17.09
C PRO A 111 -26.32 -25.83 16.20
N GLU A 112 -27.20 -25.77 15.21
CA GLU A 112 -27.44 -26.84 14.24
C GLU A 112 -26.72 -26.53 12.93
N LEU A 113 -25.92 -27.46 12.42
CA LEU A 113 -25.24 -27.33 11.14
C LEU A 113 -26.27 -27.45 10.01
N VAL A 114 -26.47 -26.38 9.24
CA VAL A 114 -27.46 -26.32 8.15
C VAL A 114 -26.82 -26.43 6.76
N GLY A 115 -25.51 -26.26 6.65
CA GLY A 115 -24.82 -26.36 5.39
C GLY A 115 -23.41 -25.79 5.41
N TYR A 116 -22.89 -25.53 4.23
CA TYR A 116 -21.56 -24.94 4.01
C TYR A 116 -21.63 -23.83 3.00
N SER A 117 -20.86 -22.77 3.23
CA SER A 117 -20.65 -21.66 2.32
C SER A 117 -19.25 -21.69 1.78
N ALA A 118 -19.09 -21.73 0.46
CA ALA A 118 -17.79 -21.57 -0.21
C ALA A 118 -17.72 -20.20 -0.88
N SER A 119 -16.62 -19.49 -0.69
CA SER A 119 -16.35 -18.21 -1.35
C SER A 119 -15.00 -18.25 -2.05
N ASN A 120 -14.96 -17.71 -3.27
CA ASN A 120 -13.74 -17.50 -4.04
C ASN A 120 -13.74 -16.10 -4.61
N GLN A 121 -12.63 -15.38 -4.49
CA GLN A 121 -12.52 -13.98 -4.85
C GLN A 121 -11.26 -13.73 -5.68
N VAL A 122 -11.39 -12.91 -6.70
CA VAL A 122 -10.32 -12.49 -7.58
C VAL A 122 -10.20 -10.97 -7.59
N ASN A 123 -8.99 -10.45 -7.57
CA ASN A 123 -8.68 -9.05 -7.81
C ASN A 123 -8.32 -8.88 -9.29
N ILE A 124 -8.93 -7.90 -9.92
CA ILE A 124 -8.82 -7.65 -11.35
C ILE A 124 -8.33 -6.22 -11.55
N ARG A 125 -7.31 -6.05 -12.39
CA ARG A 125 -6.78 -4.75 -12.81
C ARG A 125 -7.28 -4.43 -14.21
N PHE A 126 -8.22 -3.51 -14.32
CA PHE A 126 -8.74 -3.03 -15.60
C PHE A 126 -7.93 -1.83 -16.08
N ARG A 127 -7.24 -1.99 -17.20
CA ARG A 127 -6.47 -0.92 -17.87
C ARG A 127 -7.33 -0.05 -18.78
N ASP A 128 -8.48 -0.56 -19.21
CA ASP A 128 -9.51 0.19 -19.89
C ASP A 128 -10.67 0.50 -18.92
N ILE A 129 -10.50 1.63 -18.19
CA ILE A 129 -11.47 2.06 -17.18
C ILE A 129 -12.86 2.28 -17.79
N ARG A 130 -12.94 2.78 -19.03
CA ARG A 130 -14.22 3.11 -19.67
C ARG A 130 -15.10 1.89 -19.93
N ASN A 131 -14.48 0.76 -20.26
CA ASN A 131 -15.16 -0.49 -20.53
C ASN A 131 -15.34 -1.37 -19.29
N SER A 132 -14.77 -1.00 -18.16
CA SER A 132 -14.84 -1.82 -16.94
C SER A 132 -16.25 -2.00 -16.42
N GLY A 133 -17.17 -1.04 -16.64
CA GLY A 133 -18.58 -1.18 -16.28
C GLY A 133 -19.27 -2.33 -17.03
N LYS A 134 -19.11 -2.40 -18.35
CA LYS A 134 -19.67 -3.50 -19.17
C LYS A 134 -19.10 -4.86 -18.78
N ILE A 135 -17.82 -4.89 -18.40
CA ILE A 135 -17.19 -6.13 -17.95
C ILE A 135 -17.80 -6.56 -16.61
N LEU A 136 -18.06 -5.62 -15.69
CA LEU A 136 -18.73 -5.92 -14.42
C LEU A 136 -20.12 -6.55 -14.65
N ASP A 137 -20.92 -5.97 -15.54
CA ASP A 137 -22.24 -6.51 -15.88
C ASP A 137 -22.14 -7.95 -16.43
N ALA A 138 -21.13 -8.21 -17.27
CA ALA A 138 -20.88 -9.55 -17.79
C ALA A 138 -20.44 -10.54 -16.69
N LEU A 139 -19.65 -10.10 -15.70
CA LEU A 139 -19.24 -10.97 -14.57
C LEU A 139 -20.43 -11.36 -13.69
N VAL A 140 -21.36 -10.43 -13.46
CA VAL A 140 -22.59 -10.71 -12.73
C VAL A 140 -23.44 -11.74 -13.49
N ALA A 141 -23.59 -11.59 -14.81
CA ALA A 141 -24.31 -12.54 -15.64
C ALA A 141 -23.71 -13.96 -15.62
N GLU A 142 -22.39 -14.08 -15.45
CA GLU A 142 -21.67 -15.37 -15.39
C GLU A 142 -21.62 -15.96 -13.96
N GLY A 143 -22.18 -15.26 -12.97
CA GLY A 143 -22.36 -15.81 -11.63
C GLY A 143 -21.53 -15.17 -10.52
N ALA A 144 -20.79 -14.08 -10.80
CA ALA A 144 -20.23 -13.26 -9.75
C ALA A 144 -21.36 -12.62 -8.94
N ASN A 145 -21.33 -12.81 -7.61
CA ASN A 145 -22.35 -12.27 -6.70
C ASN A 145 -21.76 -11.46 -5.55
N GLN A 146 -20.45 -11.25 -5.58
CA GLN A 146 -19.74 -10.28 -4.74
C GLN A 146 -18.87 -9.41 -5.64
N ILE A 147 -19.11 -8.10 -5.59
CA ILE A 147 -18.30 -7.12 -6.33
C ILE A 147 -18.00 -5.96 -5.40
N ASN A 148 -16.72 -5.62 -5.30
CA ASN A 148 -16.22 -4.48 -4.55
C ASN A 148 -15.32 -3.62 -5.44
N GLY A 149 -15.49 -2.32 -5.37
CA GLY A 149 -14.77 -1.35 -6.18
C GLY A 149 -15.71 -0.64 -7.19
N PRO A 150 -15.16 0.06 -8.19
CA PRO A 150 -13.75 0.13 -8.54
C PRO A 150 -12.93 1.05 -7.61
N THR A 151 -11.70 0.66 -7.32
CA THR A 151 -10.69 1.56 -6.78
C THR A 151 -9.81 2.02 -7.93
N LEU A 152 -9.83 3.31 -8.22
CA LEU A 152 -9.05 3.89 -9.30
C LEU A 152 -7.63 4.20 -8.80
N THR A 153 -6.62 3.89 -9.61
CA THR A 153 -5.21 4.08 -9.25
C THR A 153 -4.35 4.33 -10.48
N ILE A 154 -3.09 4.67 -10.24
CA ILE A 154 -2.08 4.87 -11.27
C ILE A 154 -1.18 3.63 -11.28
N ASP A 155 -1.03 2.98 -12.44
CA ASP A 155 -0.24 1.74 -12.58
C ASP A 155 1.25 1.96 -12.28
N LYS A 156 1.80 3.09 -12.73
CA LYS A 156 3.21 3.44 -12.56
C LYS A 156 3.33 4.84 -11.96
N PRO A 157 3.19 4.99 -10.63
CA PRO A 157 3.17 6.29 -9.99
C PRO A 157 4.54 6.95 -9.86
N GLU A 158 5.66 6.23 -10.09
CA GLU A 158 7.02 6.67 -9.77
C GLU A 158 7.38 8.02 -10.40
N ALA A 159 7.13 8.20 -11.70
CA ALA A 159 7.45 9.46 -12.37
C ALA A 159 6.65 10.65 -11.80
N ALA A 160 5.40 10.42 -11.41
CA ALA A 160 4.56 11.43 -10.76
C ALA A 160 5.02 11.71 -9.32
N LEU A 161 5.45 10.69 -8.59
CA LEU A 161 6.03 10.83 -7.26
C LEU A 161 7.37 11.57 -7.32
N ASP A 162 8.20 11.34 -8.35
CA ASP A 162 9.45 12.08 -8.53
C ASP A 162 9.19 13.57 -8.76
N GLU A 163 8.17 13.92 -9.52
CA GLU A 163 7.74 15.31 -9.68
C GLU A 163 7.28 15.90 -8.34
N ALA A 164 6.51 15.16 -7.56
CA ALA A 164 6.10 15.57 -6.22
C ALA A 164 7.32 15.76 -5.29
N ARG A 165 8.35 14.89 -5.37
CA ARG A 165 9.63 15.04 -4.64
C ARG A 165 10.34 16.34 -4.99
N MET A 166 10.45 16.63 -6.28
CA MET A 166 11.06 17.89 -6.74
C MET A 166 10.30 19.12 -6.22
N ASN A 167 8.97 19.08 -6.28
CA ASN A 167 8.12 20.14 -5.75
C ASN A 167 8.27 20.29 -4.23
N ALA A 168 8.36 19.19 -3.49
CA ALA A 168 8.59 19.21 -2.04
C ALA A 168 9.91 19.88 -1.67
N ILE A 169 11.00 19.55 -2.37
CA ILE A 169 12.32 20.14 -2.16
C ILE A 169 12.30 21.64 -2.50
N ALA A 170 11.68 22.02 -3.60
CA ALA A 170 11.56 23.43 -4.00
C ALA A 170 10.77 24.24 -2.94
N ASN A 171 9.64 23.71 -2.50
CA ASN A 171 8.80 24.32 -1.46
C ASN A 171 9.55 24.46 -0.13
N GLY A 172 10.32 23.46 0.26
CA GLY A 172 11.11 23.48 1.48
C GLY A 172 12.24 24.51 1.43
N ARG A 173 12.96 24.60 0.31
CA ARG A 173 13.98 25.64 0.11
C ARG A 173 13.38 27.06 0.15
N ALA A 174 12.29 27.27 -0.58
CA ALA A 174 11.61 28.57 -0.57
C ALA A 174 11.16 28.96 0.86
N ARG A 175 10.65 28.00 1.62
CA ARG A 175 10.26 28.22 3.03
C ARG A 175 11.45 28.54 3.92
N ALA A 176 12.58 27.83 3.74
CA ALA A 176 13.80 28.08 4.48
C ALA A 176 14.35 29.49 4.20
N GLU A 177 14.30 29.96 2.97
CA GLU A 177 14.72 31.32 2.59
C GLU A 177 13.85 32.42 3.20
N ILE A 178 12.53 32.17 3.32
CA ILE A 178 11.61 33.09 4.01
C ILE A 178 12.03 33.24 5.48
N TYR A 179 12.25 32.12 6.18
CA TYR A 179 12.68 32.16 7.58
C TYR A 179 14.06 32.80 7.74
N ALA A 180 15.01 32.46 6.87
CA ALA A 180 16.36 33.03 6.93
C ALA A 180 16.30 34.56 6.79
N ARG A 181 15.56 35.09 5.81
CA ARG A 181 15.38 36.54 5.62
C ARG A 181 14.71 37.20 6.82
N ALA A 182 13.68 36.60 7.40
CA ALA A 182 12.98 37.14 8.57
C ALA A 182 13.90 37.20 9.81
N LEU A 183 14.91 36.34 9.88
CA LEU A 183 15.90 36.30 10.96
C LEU A 183 17.16 37.14 10.66
N GLY A 184 17.20 37.89 9.55
CA GLY A 184 18.38 38.64 9.11
C GLY A 184 19.55 37.72 8.71
N LYS A 185 19.26 36.49 8.27
CA LYS A 185 20.23 35.46 7.92
C LYS A 185 20.03 35.02 6.46
N ARG A 186 20.92 34.12 6.02
CA ARG A 186 20.83 33.45 4.70
C ARG A 186 20.97 31.93 4.88
N VAL A 187 20.38 31.18 3.97
CA VAL A 187 20.60 29.74 3.90
C VAL A 187 21.98 29.47 3.32
N THR A 188 22.84 28.77 4.06
CA THR A 188 24.21 28.48 3.61
C THR A 188 24.33 27.08 3.01
N ARG A 189 23.68 26.09 3.61
CA ARG A 189 23.68 24.72 3.08
C ARG A 189 22.49 23.92 3.57
N VAL A 190 22.19 22.85 2.84
CA VAL A 190 21.35 21.75 3.29
C VAL A 190 22.21 20.80 4.08
N VAL A 191 21.85 20.51 5.31
CA VAL A 191 22.57 19.58 6.20
C VAL A 191 22.08 18.15 6.01
N SER A 192 20.77 17.97 5.94
CA SER A 192 20.16 16.67 5.70
C SER A 192 18.82 16.80 4.98
N VAL A 193 18.47 15.77 4.25
CA VAL A 193 17.14 15.58 3.64
C VAL A 193 16.70 14.18 3.98
N SER A 194 15.49 14.03 4.48
CA SER A 194 14.85 12.75 4.72
C SER A 194 13.45 12.77 4.15
N GLU A 195 13.12 11.74 3.39
CA GLU A 195 11.76 11.48 2.94
C GLU A 195 11.07 10.66 4.03
N GLY A 196 10.00 11.18 4.59
CA GLY A 196 9.14 10.40 5.46
C GLY A 196 8.53 9.27 4.65
N GLY A 197 8.57 8.03 5.16
CA GLY A 197 7.97 6.88 4.49
C GLY A 197 6.47 7.13 4.29
N GLY A 198 6.14 7.78 3.20
CA GLY A 198 4.77 8.02 2.79
C GLY A 198 4.16 6.72 2.30
N ASN A 199 3.36 6.09 3.12
CA ASN A 199 2.36 5.18 2.59
C ASN A 199 1.45 6.03 1.69
N TYR A 200 1.53 5.78 0.38
CA TYR A 200 0.55 6.27 -0.57
C TYR A 200 -0.82 5.70 -0.17
N TYR A 201 -1.57 6.50 0.55
CA TYR A 201 -3.00 6.29 0.73
C TYR A 201 -3.70 7.19 -0.27
N PRO A 202 -4.36 6.64 -1.30
CA PRO A 202 -5.24 7.46 -2.11
C PRO A 202 -6.29 8.06 -1.18
N PRO A 203 -6.47 9.39 -1.18
CA PRO A 203 -7.55 10.00 -0.41
C PRO A 203 -8.88 9.39 -0.87
N PRO A 204 -9.82 9.13 0.05
CA PRO A 204 -11.13 8.65 -0.34
C PRO A 204 -11.74 9.64 -1.35
N PRO A 205 -12.42 9.15 -2.39
CA PRO A 205 -13.06 10.02 -3.37
C PRO A 205 -14.03 10.94 -2.62
N MET A 206 -13.83 12.26 -2.75
CA MET A 206 -14.80 13.22 -2.25
C MET A 206 -16.06 13.09 -3.12
N PRO A 207 -17.25 12.89 -2.53
CA PRO A 207 -18.48 12.90 -3.30
C PRO A 207 -18.69 14.29 -3.88
N MET A 208 -18.51 14.47 -5.18
CA MET A 208 -19.10 15.60 -5.87
C MET A 208 -20.61 15.40 -5.84
N ALA A 209 -21.32 16.37 -5.29
CA ALA A 209 -22.79 16.42 -5.30
C ALA A 209 -23.27 16.49 -6.76
N GLU A 210 -23.55 15.36 -7.36
CA GLU A 210 -24.25 15.30 -8.64
C GLU A 210 -25.75 15.49 -8.39
N ARG A 211 -26.29 16.48 -9.11
CA ARG A 211 -27.73 16.69 -9.22
C ARG A 211 -28.34 15.46 -9.89
N SER A 212 -29.29 14.85 -9.20
CA SER A 212 -30.10 13.74 -9.68
C SER A 212 -30.77 14.07 -11.01
N MET A 213 -30.46 13.36 -12.07
CA MET A 213 -31.28 13.21 -13.25
C MET A 213 -31.59 11.73 -13.48
N ALA A 214 -32.89 11.49 -13.54
CA ALA A 214 -33.67 10.36 -14.01
C ALA A 214 -32.95 9.05 -14.36
N ALA A 215 -33.37 7.98 -13.67
CA ALA A 215 -33.07 6.59 -13.94
C ALA A 215 -33.57 6.16 -15.32
N GLN A 216 -32.65 6.03 -16.27
CA GLN A 216 -32.78 5.10 -17.40
C GLN A 216 -31.70 4.04 -17.20
N ALA A 217 -32.03 2.79 -17.56
CA ALA A 217 -31.09 1.66 -17.48
C ALA A 217 -29.80 2.04 -18.18
N ALA A 218 -28.82 2.47 -17.38
CA ALA A 218 -27.55 2.98 -17.86
C ALA A 218 -26.48 1.98 -17.51
N ASP A 219 -25.68 1.60 -18.50
CA ASP A 219 -24.41 0.93 -18.29
C ASP A 219 -23.69 1.58 -17.09
N THR A 220 -23.09 0.79 -16.23
CA THR A 220 -22.33 1.29 -15.06
C THR A 220 -21.19 2.21 -15.55
N LYS A 221 -21.37 3.53 -15.45
CA LYS A 221 -20.36 4.51 -15.89
C LYS A 221 -19.37 4.77 -14.77
N ILE A 222 -18.09 4.59 -15.09
CA ILE A 222 -16.98 4.89 -14.17
C ILE A 222 -16.28 6.16 -14.68
N VAL A 223 -16.21 7.17 -13.80
CA VAL A 223 -15.52 8.44 -14.07
C VAL A 223 -14.20 8.46 -13.29
N ALA A 224 -13.08 8.60 -14.00
CA ALA A 224 -11.76 8.47 -13.41
C ALA A 224 -11.39 9.62 -12.45
N GLY A 225 -11.87 10.84 -12.71
CA GLY A 225 -11.46 12.02 -11.93
C GLY A 225 -9.96 12.27 -12.00
N GLU A 226 -9.46 13.03 -11.03
CA GLU A 226 -8.03 13.29 -10.84
C GLU A 226 -7.60 12.82 -9.45
N GLN A 227 -6.39 12.27 -9.34
CA GLN A 227 -5.78 11.89 -8.07
C GLN A 227 -4.55 12.76 -7.80
N LYS A 228 -4.44 13.24 -6.56
CA LYS A 228 -3.25 13.92 -6.05
C LYS A 228 -2.31 12.91 -5.45
N LEU A 229 -1.06 12.96 -5.89
CA LEU A 229 0.05 12.27 -5.27
C LEU A 229 0.85 13.29 -4.47
N GLN A 230 1.23 12.91 -3.27
CA GLN A 230 1.94 13.81 -2.35
C GLN A 230 3.17 13.11 -1.80
N VAL A 231 4.26 13.88 -1.69
CA VAL A 231 5.48 13.47 -1.00
C VAL A 231 5.84 14.54 0.02
N THR A 232 6.14 14.11 1.23
CA THR A 232 6.61 15.00 2.29
C THR A 232 8.08 14.74 2.56
N VAL A 233 8.88 15.81 2.52
CA VAL A 233 10.31 15.78 2.87
C VAL A 233 10.58 16.64 4.09
N SER A 234 11.44 16.15 4.97
CA SER A 234 11.99 16.89 6.08
C SER A 234 13.42 17.27 5.74
N MET A 235 13.74 18.55 5.86
CA MET A 235 15.04 19.10 5.50
C MET A 235 15.61 19.88 6.66
N VAL A 236 16.90 19.75 6.90
CA VAL A 236 17.65 20.55 7.87
C VAL A 236 18.57 21.47 7.11
N PHE A 237 18.47 22.75 7.40
CA PHE A 237 19.28 23.81 6.83
C PHE A 237 20.17 24.45 7.90
N GLU A 238 21.32 24.93 7.48
CA GLU A 238 22.18 25.81 8.25
C GLU A 238 22.01 27.23 7.75
N LEU A 239 21.78 28.17 8.70
CA LEU A 239 21.64 29.61 8.45
C LEU A 239 22.81 30.37 9.06
N GLN A 240 23.34 31.36 8.34
CA GLN A 240 24.36 32.29 8.80
C GLN A 240 23.96 33.74 8.50
#